data_0e1c92153dfbbd8f749082ebffb3eaf2
#
_entry.id   0e1c92153dfbbd8f749082ebffb3eaf2
#
_cell.length_a   1.000
_cell.length_b   1.000
_cell.length_c   1.000
_cell.angle_alpha   90.00
_cell.angle_beta   90.00
_cell.angle_gamma   90.00
#
_symmetry.space_group_name_H-M   'P 1'
#
loop_
_entity.id
_entity.type
_entity.pdbx_description
1 polymer ?
#
loop_
_entity_poly.entity_id
_entity_poly.type
_entity_poly.pdbx_seq_one_letter_code
_entity_poly.pdbx_strand_id
1 'polypeptide(L)'
;QAERSNAMRQRLIAATVQCLAADGYVGTTVSQIITAAGVSRGAPLHHFPTKASLIEATAEHLIRQLYIYLGHAIRALEHSDNRLNDMILASWHELFDKTESLALMELMLASRRDSELSAVIQKLWAVGYKTLDVATKHYFEPARDGVNATHLFVLTHWLLTGMAMERHLMQGEAFAEHFLALWSRVLGEYLQAKPGVTTPPPRPIYWDSSLSDPL
;
A
#
# COMPACT_ATOMS: atom_id res chain seq x y z
N GLN A 1 11.19 24.01 -15.42
CA GLN A 1 10.65 24.51 -14.14
C GLN A 1 9.68 23.48 -13.52
N ALA A 2 8.79 22.87 -14.31
CA ALA A 2 7.86 21.82 -13.86
C ALA A 2 8.58 20.60 -13.28
N GLU A 3 9.62 20.09 -13.93
CA GLU A 3 10.41 18.95 -13.45
C GLU A 3 11.07 19.22 -12.08
N ARG A 4 11.65 20.40 -11.90
CA ARG A 4 12.24 20.78 -10.61
C ARG A 4 11.21 20.90 -9.51
N SER A 5 10.02 21.40 -9.85
CA SER A 5 8.88 21.50 -8.93
C SER A 5 8.41 20.10 -8.50
N ASN A 6 8.27 19.17 -9.44
CA ASN A 6 7.89 17.81 -9.15
C ASN A 6 8.94 17.07 -8.33
N ALA A 7 10.23 17.19 -8.67
CA ALA A 7 11.31 16.59 -7.90
C ALA A 7 11.33 17.09 -6.44
N MET A 8 11.06 18.39 -6.20
CA MET A 8 10.97 18.94 -4.85
C MET A 8 9.76 18.36 -4.09
N ARG A 9 8.61 18.26 -4.76
CA ARG A 9 7.39 17.67 -4.20
C ARG A 9 7.62 16.22 -3.76
N GLN A 10 8.23 15.40 -4.61
CA GLN A 10 8.58 14.01 -4.31
C GLN A 10 9.57 13.90 -3.15
N ARG A 11 10.56 14.78 -3.10
CA ARG A 11 11.54 14.82 -2.02
C ARG A 11 10.91 15.11 -0.65
N LEU A 12 9.94 16.03 -0.60
CA LEU A 12 9.18 16.32 0.62
C LEU A 12 8.29 15.14 1.04
N ILE A 13 7.62 14.49 0.09
CA ILE A 13 6.81 13.29 0.36
C ILE A 13 7.70 12.17 0.90
N ALA A 14 8.83 11.87 0.26
CA ALA A 14 9.75 10.83 0.73
C ALA A 14 10.28 11.10 2.14
N ALA A 15 10.65 12.35 2.44
CA ALA A 15 11.06 12.74 3.80
C ALA A 15 9.92 12.60 4.81
N THR A 16 8.68 12.88 4.41
CA THR A 16 7.50 12.70 5.27
C THR A 16 7.27 11.23 5.59
N VAL A 17 7.43 10.33 4.61
CA VAL A 17 7.35 8.88 4.81
C VAL A 17 8.36 8.43 5.87
N GLN A 18 9.62 8.88 5.75
CA GLN A 18 10.67 8.54 6.72
C GLN A 18 10.35 9.05 8.13
N CYS A 19 9.89 10.30 8.26
CA CYS A 19 9.50 10.86 9.55
C CYS A 19 8.31 10.11 10.16
N LEU A 20 7.29 9.79 9.37
CA LEU A 20 6.12 9.03 9.85
C LEU A 20 6.52 7.64 10.35
N ALA A 21 7.37 6.94 9.64
CA ALA A 21 7.82 5.62 10.04
C ALA A 21 8.71 5.62 11.28
N ALA A 22 9.54 6.67 11.46
CA ALA A 22 10.47 6.78 12.58
C ALA A 22 9.84 7.35 13.84
N ASP A 23 9.06 8.43 13.71
CA ASP A 23 8.59 9.26 14.82
C ASP A 23 7.06 9.21 15.04
N GLY A 24 6.34 8.49 14.17
CA GLY A 24 4.89 8.42 14.14
C GLY A 24 4.23 9.73 13.66
N TYR A 25 2.90 9.72 13.56
CA TYR A 25 2.15 10.89 13.07
C TYR A 25 2.29 12.12 13.95
N VAL A 26 2.22 11.93 15.28
CA VAL A 26 2.31 13.04 16.26
C VAL A 26 3.71 13.63 16.30
N GLY A 27 4.72 12.77 16.24
CA GLY A 27 6.13 13.17 16.23
C GLY A 27 6.56 13.86 14.93
N THR A 28 5.89 13.61 13.81
CA THR A 28 6.21 14.20 12.51
C THR A 28 5.86 15.68 12.44
N THR A 29 6.86 16.55 12.44
CA THR A 29 6.71 18.00 12.31
C THR A 29 7.24 18.52 10.97
N VAL A 30 6.74 19.67 10.52
CA VAL A 30 7.24 20.33 9.29
C VAL A 30 8.74 20.61 9.38
N SER A 31 9.26 20.95 10.57
CA SER A 31 10.71 21.21 10.78
C SER A 31 11.52 19.93 10.57
N GLN A 32 11.08 18.79 11.08
CA GLN A 32 11.74 17.49 10.87
C GLN A 32 11.73 17.10 9.39
N ILE A 33 10.58 17.25 8.73
CA ILE A 33 10.46 16.96 7.29
C ILE A 33 11.42 17.81 6.46
N ILE A 34 11.50 19.11 6.73
CA ILE A 34 12.43 20.04 6.07
C ILE A 34 13.88 19.57 6.25
N THR A 35 14.24 19.22 7.48
CA THR A 35 15.59 18.74 7.83
C THR A 35 15.89 17.43 7.11
N ALA A 36 14.99 16.46 7.16
CA ALA A 36 15.14 15.16 6.49
C ALA A 36 15.20 15.32 4.96
N ALA A 37 14.38 16.22 4.39
CA ALA A 37 14.42 16.53 2.96
C ALA A 37 15.68 17.29 2.54
N GLY A 38 16.43 17.90 3.45
CA GLY A 38 17.61 18.74 3.14
C GLY A 38 17.24 19.95 2.29
N VAL A 39 16.11 20.63 2.61
CA VAL A 39 15.59 21.78 1.85
C VAL A 39 15.52 23.03 2.72
N SER A 40 15.38 24.21 2.12
CA SER A 40 15.20 25.46 2.86
C SER A 40 13.80 25.54 3.51
N ARG A 41 13.67 26.31 4.59
CA ARG A 41 12.40 26.48 5.33
C ARG A 41 11.23 26.99 4.47
N GLY A 42 11.51 27.74 3.41
CA GLY A 42 10.49 28.29 2.51
C GLY A 42 10.01 27.29 1.43
N ALA A 43 10.77 26.24 1.15
CA ALA A 43 10.47 25.32 0.06
C ALA A 43 9.12 24.58 0.20
N PRO A 44 8.74 24.08 1.38
CA PRO A 44 7.46 23.38 1.53
C PRO A 44 6.25 24.26 1.22
N LEU A 45 6.24 25.51 1.63
CA LEU A 45 5.09 26.43 1.49
C LEU A 45 4.68 26.67 0.04
N HIS A 46 5.61 26.52 -0.92
CA HIS A 46 5.30 26.64 -2.35
C HIS A 46 4.62 25.39 -2.92
N HIS A 47 4.82 24.23 -2.29
CA HIS A 47 4.33 22.95 -2.77
C HIS A 47 3.16 22.42 -1.93
N PHE A 48 3.18 22.70 -0.65
CA PHE A 48 2.20 22.26 0.33
C PHE A 48 1.91 23.41 1.31
N PRO A 49 0.76 24.11 1.16
CA PRO A 49 0.43 25.28 1.99
C PRO A 49 0.32 24.94 3.48
N THR A 50 -0.01 23.69 3.82
CA THR A 50 -0.21 23.22 5.19
C THR A 50 0.45 21.87 5.42
N LYS A 51 0.68 21.49 6.69
CA LYS A 51 1.08 20.13 7.06
C LYS A 51 0.03 19.13 6.55
N ALA A 52 -1.26 19.45 6.68
CA ALA A 52 -2.35 18.58 6.24
C ALA A 52 -2.25 18.26 4.75
N SER A 53 -2.04 19.26 3.87
CA SER A 53 -1.90 19.03 2.43
C SER A 53 -0.68 18.18 2.06
N LEU A 54 0.41 18.26 2.82
CA LEU A 54 1.56 17.38 2.66
C LEU A 54 1.26 15.94 3.11
N ILE A 55 0.56 15.79 4.24
CA ILE A 55 0.12 14.48 4.76
C ILE A 55 -0.85 13.81 3.78
N GLU A 56 -1.82 14.53 3.23
CA GLU A 56 -2.75 14.04 2.21
C GLU A 56 -2.00 13.52 0.97
N ALA A 57 -1.08 14.32 0.43
CA ALA A 57 -0.27 13.92 -0.71
C ALA A 57 0.64 12.72 -0.40
N THR A 58 1.09 12.60 0.86
CA THR A 58 1.89 11.43 1.31
C THR A 58 1.00 10.19 1.41
N ALA A 59 -0.22 10.29 1.93
CA ALA A 59 -1.19 9.20 1.98
C ALA A 59 -1.55 8.72 0.55
N GLU A 60 -1.81 9.64 -0.36
CA GLU A 60 -2.03 9.34 -1.78
C GLU A 60 -0.84 8.59 -2.38
N HIS A 61 0.37 9.07 -2.16
CA HIS A 61 1.60 8.46 -2.65
C HIS A 61 1.75 7.02 -2.13
N LEU A 62 1.61 6.81 -0.82
CA LEU A 62 1.76 5.50 -0.18
C LEU A 62 0.76 4.48 -0.71
N ILE A 63 -0.51 4.86 -0.83
CA ILE A 63 -1.56 3.97 -1.35
C ILE A 63 -1.33 3.67 -2.83
N ARG A 64 -0.88 4.65 -3.61
CA ARG A 64 -0.52 4.45 -5.01
C ARG A 64 0.63 3.45 -5.16
N GLN A 65 1.69 3.59 -4.34
CA GLN A 65 2.81 2.65 -4.34
C GLN A 65 2.36 1.23 -3.99
N LEU A 66 1.49 1.08 -3.00
CA LEU A 66 0.89 -0.22 -2.65
C LEU A 66 0.28 -0.91 -3.89
N TYR A 67 -0.46 -0.18 -4.72
CA TYR A 67 -1.09 -0.75 -5.93
C TYR A 67 -0.09 -1.02 -7.05
N ILE A 68 0.93 -0.18 -7.21
CA ILE A 68 2.00 -0.42 -8.18
C ILE A 68 2.75 -1.71 -7.82
N TYR A 69 3.16 -1.87 -6.57
CA TYR A 69 3.86 -3.07 -6.09
C TYR A 69 2.98 -4.32 -6.19
N LEU A 70 1.71 -4.23 -5.80
CA LEU A 70 0.76 -5.33 -5.96
C LEU A 70 0.64 -5.73 -7.44
N GLY A 71 0.54 -4.77 -8.35
CA GLY A 71 0.52 -5.02 -9.78
C GLY A 71 1.81 -5.66 -10.30
N HIS A 72 2.96 -5.33 -9.75
CA HIS A 72 4.24 -5.98 -10.06
C HIS A 72 4.29 -7.41 -9.53
N ALA A 73 3.91 -7.60 -8.25
CA ALA A 73 3.85 -8.92 -7.62
C ALA A 73 2.95 -9.87 -8.42
N ILE A 74 1.75 -9.43 -8.80
CA ILE A 74 0.81 -10.23 -9.58
C ILE A 74 1.37 -10.59 -10.96
N ARG A 75 2.05 -9.67 -11.66
CA ARG A 75 2.68 -9.96 -12.96
C ARG A 75 3.83 -10.95 -12.85
N ALA A 76 4.62 -10.88 -11.78
CA ALA A 76 5.71 -11.82 -11.54
C ALA A 76 5.21 -13.27 -11.36
N LEU A 77 3.93 -13.47 -11.03
CA LEU A 77 3.33 -14.79 -10.84
C LEU A 77 2.84 -15.45 -12.13
N GLU A 78 3.06 -14.84 -13.27
CA GLU A 78 2.60 -15.34 -14.59
C GLU A 78 3.00 -16.79 -14.85
N HIS A 79 4.18 -17.18 -14.38
CA HIS A 79 4.76 -18.51 -14.56
C HIS A 79 4.81 -19.38 -13.28
N SER A 80 4.14 -18.94 -12.20
CA SER A 80 4.14 -19.67 -10.94
C SER A 80 3.15 -20.83 -10.97
N ASP A 81 3.59 -22.01 -10.50
CA ASP A 81 2.74 -23.17 -10.28
C ASP A 81 1.90 -23.05 -8.99
N ASN A 82 2.30 -22.15 -8.09
CA ASN A 82 1.60 -21.91 -6.82
C ASN A 82 1.32 -20.40 -6.60
N ARG A 83 0.62 -19.81 -7.57
CA ARG A 83 0.35 -18.35 -7.63
C ARG A 83 -0.18 -17.76 -6.34
N LEU A 84 -1.01 -18.48 -5.60
CA LEU A 84 -1.60 -17.97 -4.37
C LEU A 84 -0.55 -17.80 -3.27
N ASN A 85 0.29 -18.81 -3.05
CA ASN A 85 1.37 -18.75 -2.09
C ASN A 85 2.39 -17.67 -2.44
N ASP A 86 2.82 -17.67 -3.69
CA ASP A 86 3.84 -16.73 -4.16
C ASP A 86 3.35 -15.28 -4.11
N MET A 87 2.05 -15.06 -4.36
CA MET A 87 1.45 -13.73 -4.20
C MET A 87 1.41 -13.28 -2.74
N ILE A 88 1.11 -14.17 -1.80
CA ILE A 88 1.11 -13.83 -0.37
C ILE A 88 2.53 -13.49 0.09
N LEU A 89 3.52 -14.31 -0.29
CA LEU A 89 4.93 -14.07 0.02
C LEU A 89 5.45 -12.78 -0.62
N ALA A 90 5.16 -12.56 -1.90
CA ALA A 90 5.53 -11.33 -2.59
C ALA A 90 4.86 -10.10 -1.95
N SER A 91 3.58 -10.21 -1.57
CA SER A 91 2.89 -9.13 -0.86
C SER A 91 3.57 -8.83 0.47
N TRP A 92 3.95 -9.84 1.24
CA TRP A 92 4.67 -9.64 2.49
C TRP A 92 5.99 -8.89 2.27
N HIS A 93 6.87 -9.42 1.43
CA HIS A 93 8.21 -8.88 1.26
C HIS A 93 8.23 -7.53 0.51
N GLU A 94 7.32 -7.33 -0.44
CA GLU A 94 7.33 -6.12 -1.28
C GLU A 94 6.44 -4.98 -0.75
N LEU A 95 5.45 -5.29 0.08
CA LEU A 95 4.49 -4.29 0.57
C LEU A 95 4.58 -4.10 2.08
N PHE A 96 4.40 -5.19 2.84
CA PHE A 96 4.20 -5.09 4.28
C PHE A 96 5.50 -5.01 5.09
N ASP A 97 6.60 -5.47 4.52
CA ASP A 97 7.93 -5.43 5.11
C ASP A 97 8.74 -4.18 4.73
N LYS A 98 8.07 -3.08 4.42
CA LYS A 98 8.70 -1.81 3.98
C LYS A 98 8.41 -0.67 4.94
N THR A 99 9.29 0.32 4.94
CA THR A 99 9.12 1.59 5.68
C THR A 99 7.81 2.29 5.32
N GLU A 100 7.41 2.22 4.06
CA GLU A 100 6.17 2.77 3.52
C GLU A 100 4.93 2.18 4.19
N SER A 101 4.96 0.89 4.50
CA SER A 101 3.89 0.22 5.23
C SER A 101 3.73 0.77 6.64
N LEU A 102 4.82 0.96 7.37
CA LEU A 102 4.79 1.57 8.70
C LEU A 102 4.24 3.00 8.66
N ALA A 103 4.70 3.81 7.71
CA ALA A 103 4.19 5.17 7.53
C ALA A 103 2.68 5.20 7.22
N LEU A 104 2.20 4.27 6.38
CA LEU A 104 0.78 4.15 6.06
C LEU A 104 -0.04 3.74 7.29
N MET A 105 0.45 2.81 8.11
CA MET A 105 -0.19 2.41 9.36
C MET A 105 -0.32 3.58 10.33
N GLU A 106 0.72 4.41 10.47
CA GLU A 106 0.68 5.62 11.29
C GLU A 106 -0.42 6.59 10.81
N LEU A 107 -0.56 6.79 9.51
CA LEU A 107 -1.62 7.61 8.94
C LEU A 107 -3.02 6.99 9.17
N MET A 108 -3.17 5.68 9.03
CA MET A 108 -4.42 4.97 9.31
C MET A 108 -4.82 5.09 10.79
N LEU A 109 -3.87 4.97 11.71
CA LEU A 109 -4.12 5.17 13.15
C LEU A 109 -4.49 6.62 13.46
N ALA A 110 -3.79 7.59 12.87
CA ALA A 110 -4.06 9.02 13.05
C ALA A 110 -5.45 9.41 12.53
N SER A 111 -5.88 8.85 11.40
CA SER A 111 -7.18 9.14 10.78
C SER A 111 -8.38 8.81 11.68
N ARG A 112 -8.20 7.98 12.71
CA ARG A 112 -9.26 7.72 13.72
C ARG A 112 -9.61 8.92 14.57
N ARG A 113 -8.73 9.93 14.64
CA ARG A 113 -8.88 11.15 15.46
C ARG A 113 -8.81 12.44 14.65
N ASP A 114 -8.53 12.34 13.36
CA ASP A 114 -8.43 13.45 12.42
C ASP A 114 -9.46 13.22 11.29
N SER A 115 -10.54 14.02 11.30
CA SER A 115 -11.66 13.85 10.36
C SER A 115 -11.29 14.20 8.92
N GLU A 116 -10.39 15.16 8.70
CA GLU A 116 -9.93 15.55 7.36
C GLU A 116 -9.08 14.42 6.76
N LEU A 117 -8.11 13.93 7.53
CA LEU A 117 -7.31 12.78 7.13
C LEU A 117 -8.19 11.52 6.94
N SER A 118 -9.19 11.32 7.80
CA SER A 118 -10.12 10.20 7.67
C SER A 118 -10.87 10.23 6.33
N ALA A 119 -11.36 11.39 5.91
CA ALA A 119 -12.05 11.53 4.63
C ALA A 119 -11.13 11.20 3.44
N VAL A 120 -9.88 11.64 3.49
CA VAL A 120 -8.87 11.31 2.47
C VAL A 120 -8.60 9.81 2.42
N ILE A 121 -8.31 9.19 3.57
CA ILE A 121 -8.03 7.75 3.65
C ILE A 121 -9.24 6.93 3.18
N GLN A 122 -10.47 7.29 3.56
CA GLN A 122 -11.68 6.59 3.11
C GLN A 122 -11.85 6.67 1.59
N LYS A 123 -11.63 7.84 0.98
CA LYS A 123 -11.68 8.01 -0.47
C LYS A 123 -10.66 7.11 -1.18
N LEU A 124 -9.41 7.14 -0.70
CA LEU A 124 -8.32 6.34 -1.27
C LEU A 124 -8.57 4.85 -1.08
N TRP A 125 -9.10 4.45 0.09
CA TRP A 125 -9.48 3.06 0.37
C TRP A 125 -10.58 2.55 -0.58
N ALA A 126 -11.59 3.37 -0.85
CA ALA A 126 -12.67 3.02 -1.77
C ALA A 126 -12.17 2.80 -3.21
N VAL A 127 -11.23 3.65 -3.67
CA VAL A 127 -10.54 3.48 -4.96
C VAL A 127 -9.74 2.18 -4.96
N GLY A 128 -9.01 1.95 -3.90
CA GLY A 128 -8.20 0.75 -3.73
C GLY A 128 -9.00 -0.54 -3.72
N TYR A 129 -10.09 -0.56 -3.02
CA TYR A 129 -10.98 -1.72 -3.00
C TYR A 129 -11.50 -2.08 -4.40
N LYS A 130 -11.89 -1.09 -5.20
CA LYS A 130 -12.31 -1.31 -6.59
C LYS A 130 -11.17 -1.86 -7.46
N THR A 131 -9.95 -1.35 -7.28
CA THR A 131 -8.77 -1.85 -8.00
C THR A 131 -8.49 -3.31 -7.63
N LEU A 132 -8.53 -3.61 -6.33
CA LEU A 132 -8.35 -4.97 -5.83
C LEU A 132 -9.42 -5.91 -6.37
N ASP A 133 -10.69 -5.49 -6.42
CA ASP A 133 -11.80 -6.30 -6.92
C ASP A 133 -11.60 -6.69 -8.39
N VAL A 134 -11.20 -5.74 -9.24
CA VAL A 134 -10.90 -6.00 -10.66
C VAL A 134 -9.72 -6.97 -10.81
N ALA A 135 -8.63 -6.74 -10.09
CA ALA A 135 -7.45 -7.59 -10.16
C ALA A 135 -7.73 -9.01 -9.63
N THR A 136 -8.43 -9.11 -8.51
CA THR A 136 -8.79 -10.40 -7.90
C THR A 136 -9.66 -11.23 -8.84
N LYS A 137 -10.72 -10.65 -9.38
CA LYS A 137 -11.63 -11.34 -10.31
C LYS A 137 -10.96 -11.71 -11.64
N HIS A 138 -9.90 -11.01 -12.00
CA HIS A 138 -9.12 -11.33 -13.19
C HIS A 138 -8.29 -12.60 -13.02
N TYR A 139 -7.58 -12.73 -11.89
CA TYR A 139 -6.61 -13.80 -11.66
C TYR A 139 -7.15 -15.00 -10.87
N PHE A 140 -8.19 -14.80 -10.08
CA PHE A 140 -8.70 -15.82 -9.14
C PHE A 140 -10.19 -16.01 -9.29
N GLU A 141 -10.63 -17.20 -8.90
CA GLU A 141 -12.04 -17.56 -8.77
C GLU A 141 -12.29 -18.29 -7.45
N PRO A 142 -13.53 -18.22 -6.93
CA PRO A 142 -13.89 -19.00 -5.77
C PRO A 142 -13.79 -20.50 -6.04
N ALA A 143 -13.18 -21.24 -5.11
CA ALA A 143 -13.18 -22.71 -5.12
C ALA A 143 -14.45 -23.31 -4.47
N ARG A 144 -15.28 -22.48 -3.82
CA ARG A 144 -16.51 -22.88 -3.15
C ARG A 144 -17.61 -21.84 -3.40
N ASP A 145 -18.86 -22.32 -3.48
CA ASP A 145 -20.04 -21.46 -3.60
C ASP A 145 -20.20 -20.51 -2.39
N GLY A 146 -20.72 -19.32 -2.63
CA GLY A 146 -20.93 -18.31 -1.60
C GLY A 146 -19.69 -17.55 -1.15
N VAL A 147 -18.52 -17.86 -1.68
CA VAL A 147 -17.24 -17.17 -1.38
C VAL A 147 -17.04 -16.00 -2.33
N ASN A 148 -16.63 -14.87 -1.79
CA ASN A 148 -16.19 -13.70 -2.56
C ASN A 148 -14.66 -13.60 -2.49
N ALA A 149 -14.00 -13.77 -3.64
CA ALA A 149 -12.55 -13.73 -3.73
C ALA A 149 -11.96 -12.39 -3.23
N THR A 150 -12.59 -11.26 -3.56
CA THR A 150 -12.13 -9.93 -3.12
C THR A 150 -12.18 -9.79 -1.60
N HIS A 151 -13.21 -10.31 -0.95
CA HIS A 151 -13.30 -10.30 0.51
C HIS A 151 -12.18 -11.09 1.17
N LEU A 152 -11.78 -12.22 0.59
CA LEU A 152 -10.64 -12.99 1.09
C LEU A 152 -9.32 -12.24 0.95
N PHE A 153 -9.14 -11.47 -0.12
CA PHE A 153 -7.96 -10.60 -0.26
C PHE A 153 -7.98 -9.43 0.71
N VAL A 154 -9.15 -8.87 1.04
CA VAL A 154 -9.28 -7.87 2.11
C VAL A 154 -8.91 -8.48 3.46
N LEU A 155 -9.36 -9.70 3.76
CA LEU A 155 -8.94 -10.43 4.98
C LEU A 155 -7.44 -10.69 4.99
N THR A 156 -6.86 -11.07 3.84
CA THR A 156 -5.40 -11.23 3.70
C THR A 156 -4.67 -9.91 3.99
N HIS A 157 -5.15 -8.79 3.46
CA HIS A 157 -4.59 -7.47 3.75
C HIS A 157 -4.61 -7.17 5.26
N TRP A 158 -5.72 -7.41 5.95
CA TRP A 158 -5.81 -7.20 7.40
C TRP A 158 -4.89 -8.12 8.19
N LEU A 159 -4.76 -9.38 7.78
CA LEU A 159 -3.83 -10.33 8.39
C LEU A 159 -2.38 -9.83 8.25
N LEU A 160 -1.96 -9.49 7.03
CA LEU A 160 -0.60 -9.01 6.76
C LEU A 160 -0.31 -7.67 7.46
N THR A 161 -1.31 -6.77 7.54
CA THR A 161 -1.20 -5.53 8.31
C THR A 161 -0.96 -5.81 9.80
N GLY A 162 -1.73 -6.73 10.39
CA GLY A 162 -1.54 -7.13 11.80
C GLY A 162 -0.16 -7.75 12.03
N MET A 163 0.28 -8.64 11.16
CA MET A 163 1.62 -9.23 11.23
C MET A 163 2.72 -8.15 11.12
N ALA A 164 2.57 -7.19 10.21
CA ALA A 164 3.53 -6.11 10.04
C ALA A 164 3.60 -5.17 11.26
N MET A 165 2.47 -4.91 11.92
CA MET A 165 2.45 -4.15 13.18
C MET A 165 3.22 -4.84 14.31
N GLU A 166 3.18 -6.17 14.36
CA GLU A 166 3.82 -6.98 15.40
C GLU A 166 5.22 -7.48 14.99
N ARG A 167 5.71 -7.10 13.81
CA ARG A 167 6.97 -7.62 13.27
C ARG A 167 8.15 -7.48 14.22
N HIS A 168 8.24 -6.35 14.93
CA HIS A 168 9.31 -6.09 15.91
C HIS A 168 9.29 -7.06 17.11
N LEU A 169 8.20 -7.81 17.30
CA LEU A 169 8.07 -8.85 18.33
C LEU A 169 8.36 -10.25 17.78
N MET A 170 8.45 -10.41 16.46
CA MET A 170 8.65 -11.71 15.84
C MET A 170 10.11 -12.18 15.97
N GLN A 171 10.29 -13.49 16.13
CA GLN A 171 11.61 -14.11 16.29
C GLN A 171 12.23 -14.50 14.93
N GLY A 172 12.39 -13.53 14.02
CA GLY A 172 13.03 -13.69 12.71
C GLY A 172 12.04 -13.97 11.56
N GLU A 173 12.57 -13.97 10.35
CA GLU A 173 11.79 -14.13 9.10
C GLU A 173 11.09 -15.48 9.00
N ALA A 174 11.73 -16.56 9.41
CA ALA A 174 11.16 -17.92 9.39
C ALA A 174 9.85 -18.02 10.18
N PHE A 175 9.67 -17.21 11.22
CA PHE A 175 8.42 -17.17 11.99
C PHE A 175 7.28 -16.59 11.14
N ALA A 176 7.50 -15.48 10.45
CA ALA A 176 6.51 -14.88 9.55
C ALA A 176 6.17 -15.83 8.39
N GLU A 177 7.17 -16.39 7.73
CA GLU A 177 6.99 -17.32 6.61
C GLU A 177 6.15 -18.54 6.97
N HIS A 178 6.29 -19.07 8.20
CA HIS A 178 5.46 -20.18 8.67
C HIS A 178 3.97 -19.83 8.64
N PHE A 179 3.58 -18.65 9.14
CA PHE A 179 2.18 -18.21 9.15
C PHE A 179 1.68 -17.81 7.76
N LEU A 180 2.54 -17.25 6.93
CA LEU A 180 2.20 -16.96 5.53
C LEU A 180 1.91 -18.24 4.74
N ALA A 181 2.72 -19.28 4.91
CA ALA A 181 2.49 -20.59 4.30
C ALA A 181 1.23 -21.28 4.85
N LEU A 182 0.96 -21.15 6.15
CA LEU A 182 -0.29 -21.62 6.74
C LEU A 182 -1.51 -20.91 6.13
N TRP A 183 -1.46 -19.58 6.06
CA TRP A 183 -2.53 -18.78 5.48
C TRP A 183 -2.76 -19.10 4.00
N SER A 184 -1.70 -19.28 3.24
CA SER A 184 -1.79 -19.70 1.83
C SER A 184 -2.57 -21.02 1.67
N ARG A 185 -2.31 -22.01 2.52
CA ARG A 185 -3.05 -23.27 2.52
C ARG A 185 -4.52 -23.10 2.87
N VAL A 186 -4.81 -22.30 3.92
CA VAL A 186 -6.21 -22.00 4.31
C VAL A 186 -6.92 -21.28 3.17
N LEU A 187 -6.29 -20.29 2.57
CA LEU A 187 -6.87 -19.53 1.49
C LEU A 187 -7.10 -20.38 0.23
N GLY A 188 -6.21 -21.35 -0.05
CA GLY A 188 -6.33 -22.30 -1.15
C GLY A 188 -7.54 -23.25 -1.06
N GLU A 189 -8.13 -23.40 0.13
CA GLU A 189 -9.41 -24.13 0.30
C GLU A 189 -10.61 -23.36 -0.27
N TYR A 190 -10.48 -22.05 -0.46
CA TYR A 190 -11.56 -21.13 -0.85
C TYR A 190 -11.31 -20.42 -2.16
N LEU A 191 -10.05 -20.33 -2.59
CA LEU A 191 -9.64 -19.64 -3.82
C LEU A 191 -8.76 -20.54 -4.68
N GLN A 192 -8.94 -20.43 -5.99
CA GLN A 192 -8.02 -21.00 -6.97
C GLN A 192 -7.63 -19.97 -8.01
N ALA A 193 -6.39 -20.08 -8.50
CA ALA A 193 -5.91 -19.27 -9.60
C ALA A 193 -6.58 -19.72 -10.90
N LYS A 194 -7.09 -18.79 -11.69
CA LYS A 194 -7.63 -19.09 -13.00
C LYS A 194 -6.52 -19.59 -13.94
N PRO A 195 -6.71 -20.75 -14.57
CA PRO A 195 -5.71 -21.30 -15.48
C PRO A 195 -5.55 -20.42 -16.74
N GLY A 196 -4.32 -20.28 -17.24
CA GLY A 196 -4.03 -19.61 -18.50
C GLY A 196 -4.19 -18.08 -18.51
N VAL A 197 -4.45 -17.45 -17.37
CA VAL A 197 -4.48 -15.98 -17.28
C VAL A 197 -3.07 -15.46 -17.11
N THR A 198 -2.51 -14.91 -18.20
CA THR A 198 -1.15 -14.37 -18.28
C THR A 198 -1.12 -12.88 -18.62
N THR A 199 -2.28 -12.28 -18.83
CA THR A 199 -2.40 -10.84 -19.15
C THR A 199 -2.63 -10.01 -17.89
N PRO A 200 -2.20 -8.73 -17.86
CA PRO A 200 -2.51 -7.84 -16.76
C PRO A 200 -4.04 -7.59 -16.66
N PRO A 201 -4.54 -7.28 -15.46
CA PRO A 201 -5.95 -6.92 -15.31
C PRO A 201 -6.28 -5.66 -16.10
N PRO A 202 -7.55 -5.45 -16.49
CA PRO A 202 -7.99 -4.21 -17.08
C PRO A 202 -7.60 -3.02 -16.22
N ARG A 203 -7.05 -1.98 -16.84
CA ARG A 203 -6.69 -0.74 -16.13
C ARG A 203 -7.96 -0.11 -15.55
N PRO A 204 -8.00 0.22 -14.26
CA PRO A 204 -9.17 0.84 -13.67
C PRO A 204 -9.45 2.23 -14.29
N ILE A 205 -10.69 2.49 -14.68
CA ILE A 205 -11.10 3.77 -15.34
C ILE A 205 -10.78 4.99 -14.47
N TYR A 206 -10.92 4.88 -13.15
CA TYR A 206 -10.64 5.95 -12.20
C TYR A 206 -9.14 6.17 -11.92
N TRP A 207 -8.27 5.32 -12.49
CA TRP A 207 -6.81 5.50 -12.41
C TRP A 207 -6.33 6.72 -13.17
N ASP A 208 -7.12 7.17 -14.15
CA ASP A 208 -6.74 8.27 -15.05
C ASP A 208 -7.15 9.67 -14.56
N SER A 209 -7.96 9.80 -13.48
CA SER A 209 -8.59 11.08 -13.16
C SER A 209 -7.91 11.95 -12.09
N SER A 210 -7.12 11.42 -11.18
CA SER A 210 -6.36 12.21 -10.19
C SER A 210 -5.11 11.48 -9.66
N LEU A 211 -5.05 10.18 -9.92
CA LEU A 211 -3.93 9.33 -9.56
C LEU A 211 -3.00 9.11 -10.77
N SER A 212 -3.17 9.86 -11.85
CA SER A 212 -2.58 9.60 -13.16
C SER A 212 -1.31 10.38 -13.47
N ASP A 213 -0.83 11.24 -12.59
CA ASP A 213 0.47 11.86 -12.82
C ASP A 213 1.56 10.79 -12.70
N PRO A 214 2.36 10.57 -13.76
CA PRO A 214 3.46 9.63 -13.71
C PRO A 214 4.45 10.05 -12.63
N LEU A 215 4.90 9.07 -11.86
CA LEU A 215 6.05 9.21 -10.96
C LEU A 215 7.30 9.50 -11.76
#